data_0832be22457fe1ddffb1483fb41f3aa4
#
_entry.id   0832be22457fe1ddffb1483fb41f3aa4
#
_cell.length_a   1.000
_cell.length_b   1.000
_cell.length_c   1.000
_cell.angle_alpha   90.00
_cell.angle_beta   90.00
_cell.angle_gamma   90.00
#
_symmetry.space_group_name_H-M   'P 1'
#
loop_
_entity.id
_entity.type
_entity.pdbx_description
1 polymer ?
#
loop_
_entity_poly.entity_id
_entity_poly.type
_entity_poly.pdbx_seq_one_letter_code
_entity_poly.pdbx_strand_id
1 'polypeptide(L)'
;MPKYDSWNSSDAVDRSLLDNDIHYLNGEINSDNVSEAIKWILSANLTKKPKRTLELYINTTGGDLYEMFALIDVMKSSYHNISTVGIGAVMSAGFMIFASGTKGYRWIGKNTGIMNHQHSDNMDAKMHDMKAQMKENKNCEMRCMQILKDATGMTVQEVNTKFIKNPSDQYYTARQLVDLGIADDIL
;
A
#
# COMPACT_ATOMS: atom_id res chain seq x y z
N MET A 1 33.88 21.30 -5.94
CA MET A 1 32.44 21.51 -6.19
C MET A 1 31.95 20.29 -6.98
N PRO A 2 30.98 19.54 -6.55
CA PRO A 2 30.39 18.46 -7.36
C PRO A 2 29.70 19.10 -8.56
N LYS A 3 29.96 18.60 -9.76
CA LYS A 3 29.34 19.05 -10.99
C LYS A 3 27.88 18.62 -10.98
N TYR A 4 26.96 19.54 -10.90
CA TYR A 4 25.51 19.36 -10.99
C TYR A 4 25.01 18.92 -12.38
N ASP A 5 25.90 18.70 -13.34
CA ASP A 5 25.55 18.41 -14.74
C ASP A 5 25.03 16.97 -15.03
N SER A 6 24.99 16.08 -14.02
CA SER A 6 24.55 14.70 -14.22
C SER A 6 23.12 14.40 -13.69
N TRP A 7 22.43 15.37 -13.14
CA TRP A 7 21.11 15.19 -12.51
C TRP A 7 19.92 15.38 -13.48
N ASN A 8 20.18 15.56 -14.76
CA ASN A 8 19.15 15.89 -15.76
C ASN A 8 18.53 14.68 -16.47
N SER A 9 18.73 13.43 -16.01
CA SER A 9 17.91 12.32 -16.45
C SER A 9 17.11 11.79 -15.27
N SER A 10 15.81 11.62 -15.44
CA SER A 10 14.89 10.90 -14.53
C SER A 10 15.53 9.61 -14.03
N ASP A 11 16.16 8.86 -14.93
CA ASP A 11 16.85 7.60 -14.63
C ASP A 11 17.97 7.70 -13.59
N ALA A 12 18.67 8.83 -13.49
CA ALA A 12 19.74 9.01 -12.51
C ALA A 12 19.17 9.26 -11.10
N VAL A 13 18.05 9.98 -11.00
CA VAL A 13 17.34 10.21 -9.75
C VAL A 13 16.73 8.92 -9.24
N ASP A 14 16.03 8.17 -10.11
CA ASP A 14 15.39 6.91 -9.76
C ASP A 14 16.45 5.89 -9.29
N ARG A 15 17.56 5.80 -9.98
CA ARG A 15 18.70 4.95 -9.56
C ARG A 15 19.25 5.36 -8.20
N SER A 16 19.38 6.67 -7.94
CA SER A 16 19.85 7.16 -6.65
C SER A 16 18.91 6.79 -5.51
N LEU A 17 17.60 6.84 -5.74
CA LEU A 17 16.60 6.39 -4.75
C LEU A 17 16.75 4.89 -4.48
N LEU A 18 16.80 4.07 -5.53
CA LEU A 18 16.94 2.63 -5.43
C LEU A 18 18.24 2.21 -4.73
N ASP A 19 19.35 2.88 -5.00
CA ASP A 19 20.65 2.65 -4.36
C ASP A 19 20.64 2.95 -2.86
N ASN A 20 19.70 3.81 -2.42
CA ASN A 20 19.45 4.14 -1.02
C ASN A 20 18.27 3.36 -0.42
N ASP A 21 17.82 2.28 -1.05
CA ASP A 21 16.73 1.44 -0.60
C ASP A 21 15.37 2.17 -0.51
N ILE A 22 15.15 3.17 -1.36
CA ILE A 22 13.92 3.97 -1.46
C ILE A 22 13.22 3.65 -2.79
N HIS A 23 11.92 3.42 -2.74
CA HIS A 23 11.05 3.34 -3.91
C HIS A 23 9.86 4.28 -3.76
N TYR A 24 9.49 4.98 -4.84
CA TYR A 24 8.37 5.92 -4.86
C TYR A 24 7.22 5.36 -5.70
N LEU A 25 6.20 4.81 -5.03
CA LEU A 25 4.97 4.32 -5.62
C LEU A 25 4.00 5.49 -5.78
N ASN A 26 3.89 6.00 -6.99
CA ASN A 26 3.09 7.19 -7.29
C ASN A 26 2.08 6.93 -8.41
N GLY A 27 0.95 7.64 -8.35
CA GLY A 27 -0.13 7.55 -9.34
C GLY A 27 -1.11 6.42 -9.05
N GLU A 28 -1.94 6.05 -10.04
CA GLU A 28 -2.91 4.98 -9.93
C GLU A 28 -2.21 3.61 -9.80
N ILE A 29 -2.69 2.76 -8.89
CA ILE A 29 -2.18 1.40 -8.71
C ILE A 29 -2.53 0.56 -9.95
N ASN A 30 -1.50 0.15 -10.68
CA ASN A 30 -1.61 -0.62 -11.92
C ASN A 30 -0.40 -1.56 -12.09
N SER A 31 -0.43 -2.38 -13.13
CA SER A 31 0.63 -3.37 -13.39
C SER A 31 2.02 -2.77 -13.59
N ASP A 32 2.12 -1.54 -14.10
CA ASP A 32 3.42 -0.94 -14.40
C ASP A 32 4.14 -0.56 -13.11
N ASN A 33 3.53 0.33 -12.29
CA ASN A 33 4.18 0.81 -11.06
C ASN A 33 4.28 -0.27 -9.97
N VAL A 34 3.34 -1.20 -9.91
CA VAL A 34 3.41 -2.34 -8.99
C VAL A 34 4.52 -3.31 -9.40
N SER A 35 4.67 -3.61 -10.70
CA SER A 35 5.76 -4.46 -11.18
C SER A 35 7.14 -3.90 -10.83
N GLU A 36 7.31 -2.58 -10.90
CA GLU A 36 8.56 -1.91 -10.51
C GLU A 36 8.82 -2.05 -9.01
N ALA A 37 7.82 -1.80 -8.17
CA ALA A 37 7.93 -1.97 -6.73
C ALA A 37 8.24 -3.43 -6.33
N ILE A 38 7.58 -4.41 -6.97
CA ILE A 38 7.83 -5.83 -6.75
C ILE A 38 9.28 -6.20 -7.15
N LYS A 39 9.73 -5.80 -8.33
CA LYS A 39 11.10 -6.07 -8.80
C LYS A 39 12.14 -5.47 -7.86
N TRP A 40 11.89 -4.27 -7.34
CA TRP A 40 12.76 -3.62 -6.37
C TRP A 40 12.89 -4.46 -5.08
N ILE A 41 11.78 -4.91 -4.48
CA ILE A 41 11.80 -5.75 -3.27
C ILE A 41 12.49 -7.09 -3.55
N LEU A 42 12.16 -7.75 -4.67
CA LEU A 42 12.78 -9.02 -5.04
C LEU A 42 14.28 -8.88 -5.28
N SER A 43 14.70 -7.81 -5.95
CA SER A 43 16.13 -7.51 -6.16
C SER A 43 16.88 -7.32 -4.83
N ALA A 44 16.25 -6.59 -3.89
CA ALA A 44 16.81 -6.42 -2.56
C ALA A 44 16.98 -7.76 -1.82
N ASN A 45 15.97 -8.65 -1.91
CA ASN A 45 15.98 -9.97 -1.29
C ASN A 45 17.07 -10.90 -1.87
N LEU A 46 17.43 -10.73 -3.16
CA LEU A 46 18.50 -11.51 -3.81
C LEU A 46 19.90 -11.07 -3.36
N THR A 47 20.05 -9.88 -2.81
CA THR A 47 21.33 -9.42 -2.31
C THR A 47 21.66 -10.13 -0.99
N LYS A 48 22.91 -10.63 -0.84
CA LYS A 48 23.38 -11.23 0.43
C LYS A 48 23.74 -10.19 1.51
N LYS A 49 23.09 -9.01 1.45
CA LYS A 49 23.28 -7.96 2.46
C LYS A 49 22.55 -8.32 3.75
N PRO A 50 23.02 -7.85 4.92
CA PRO A 50 22.27 -8.00 6.17
C PRO A 50 20.85 -7.46 6.07
N LYS A 51 19.97 -7.94 6.96
CA LYS A 51 18.59 -7.42 7.06
C LYS A 51 18.63 -5.92 7.30
N ARG A 52 17.85 -5.18 6.51
CA ARG A 52 17.72 -3.73 6.56
C ARG A 52 16.28 -3.31 6.35
N THR A 53 16.00 -2.04 6.36
CA THR A 53 14.70 -1.48 6.04
C THR A 53 14.71 -0.92 4.61
N LEU A 54 13.71 -1.30 3.83
CA LEU A 54 13.41 -0.75 2.52
C LEU A 54 12.27 0.26 2.69
N GLU A 55 12.39 1.46 2.14
CA GLU A 55 11.40 2.53 2.30
C GLU A 55 10.52 2.65 1.06
N LEU A 56 9.23 2.37 1.21
CA LEU A 56 8.22 2.53 0.18
C LEU A 56 7.42 3.81 0.43
N TYR A 57 7.74 4.87 -0.31
CA TYR A 57 6.93 6.10 -0.31
C TYR A 57 5.69 5.90 -1.17
N ILE A 58 4.52 6.28 -0.65
CA ILE A 58 3.22 6.01 -1.25
C ILE A 58 2.46 7.32 -1.45
N ASN A 59 2.10 7.62 -2.70
CA ASN A 59 1.25 8.73 -3.09
C ASN A 59 0.28 8.26 -4.18
N THR A 60 -0.89 7.79 -3.79
CA THR A 60 -1.87 7.19 -4.70
C THR A 60 -3.29 7.38 -4.23
N THR A 61 -4.20 7.57 -5.16
CA THR A 61 -5.65 7.54 -4.92
C THR A 61 -6.24 6.12 -4.95
N GLY A 62 -5.42 5.10 -5.21
CA GLY A 62 -5.85 3.70 -5.31
C GLY A 62 -5.72 3.17 -6.73
N GLY A 63 -6.45 2.11 -7.06
CA GLY A 63 -6.45 1.48 -8.38
C GLY A 63 -6.71 -0.03 -8.31
N ASP A 64 -6.01 -0.83 -9.09
CA ASP A 64 -6.27 -2.25 -9.28
C ASP A 64 -6.08 -3.06 -7.98
N LEU A 65 -7.10 -3.87 -7.68
CA LEU A 65 -7.17 -4.66 -6.46
C LEU A 65 -6.21 -5.85 -6.47
N TYR A 66 -6.01 -6.50 -7.62
CA TYR A 66 -5.14 -7.66 -7.71
C TYR A 66 -3.67 -7.26 -7.72
N GLU A 67 -3.34 -6.12 -8.32
CA GLU A 67 -2.01 -5.52 -8.24
C GLU A 67 -1.67 -5.11 -6.80
N MET A 68 -2.63 -4.54 -6.07
CA MET A 68 -2.50 -4.26 -4.64
C MET A 68 -2.16 -5.54 -3.86
N PHE A 69 -2.91 -6.65 -4.07
CA PHE A 69 -2.64 -7.92 -3.38
C PHE A 69 -1.27 -8.49 -3.74
N ALA A 70 -0.88 -8.44 -5.02
CA ALA A 70 0.42 -8.90 -5.48
C ALA A 70 1.58 -8.18 -4.75
N LEU A 71 1.49 -6.85 -4.65
CA LEU A 71 2.50 -6.06 -3.93
C LEU A 71 2.50 -6.40 -2.44
N ILE A 72 1.34 -6.49 -1.80
CA ILE A 72 1.22 -6.83 -0.37
C ILE A 72 1.83 -8.20 -0.08
N ASP A 73 1.57 -9.21 -0.90
CA ASP A 73 2.14 -10.55 -0.73
C ASP A 73 3.67 -10.53 -0.80
N VAL A 74 4.24 -9.78 -1.73
CA VAL A 74 5.69 -9.63 -1.85
C VAL A 74 6.27 -8.83 -0.66
N MET A 75 5.61 -7.77 -0.21
CA MET A 75 5.99 -7.04 1.00
C MET A 75 6.04 -7.95 2.23
N LYS A 76 4.99 -8.77 2.42
CA LYS A 76 4.88 -9.70 3.57
C LYS A 76 5.90 -10.84 3.52
N SER A 77 6.27 -11.29 2.33
CA SER A 77 7.27 -12.35 2.14
C SER A 77 8.72 -11.84 2.13
N SER A 78 8.92 -10.53 2.19
CA SER A 78 10.26 -9.92 2.13
C SER A 78 11.15 -10.34 3.32
N TYR A 79 12.41 -10.64 3.02
CA TYR A 79 13.44 -10.81 4.05
C TYR A 79 13.74 -9.50 4.81
N HIS A 80 13.60 -8.37 4.13
CA HIS A 80 13.82 -7.04 4.68
C HIS A 80 12.55 -6.48 5.33
N ASN A 81 12.69 -5.54 6.27
CA ASN A 81 11.55 -4.76 6.72
C ASN A 81 11.10 -3.82 5.59
N ILE A 82 9.80 -3.71 5.38
CA ILE A 82 9.25 -2.72 4.45
C ILE A 82 8.66 -1.58 5.26
N SER A 83 9.33 -0.44 5.26
CA SER A 83 8.79 0.80 5.80
C SER A 83 7.83 1.41 4.78
N THR A 84 6.63 1.78 5.19
CA THR A 84 5.68 2.52 4.35
C THR A 84 5.59 3.96 4.81
N VAL A 85 5.78 4.89 3.86
CA VAL A 85 5.76 6.33 4.11
C VAL A 85 4.66 6.96 3.27
N GLY A 86 3.52 7.26 3.88
CA GLY A 86 2.37 7.84 3.19
C GLY A 86 2.49 9.36 3.06
N ILE A 87 2.42 9.87 1.83
CA ILE A 87 2.46 11.30 1.52
C ILE A 87 1.40 11.65 0.46
N GLY A 88 1.04 12.92 0.34
CA GLY A 88 0.07 13.38 -0.68
C GLY A 88 -1.29 12.72 -0.53
N ALA A 89 -1.50 11.57 -1.17
CA ALA A 89 -2.71 10.77 -1.06
C ALA A 89 -2.39 9.31 -0.70
N VAL A 90 -3.12 8.74 0.25
CA VAL A 90 -3.07 7.31 0.63
C VAL A 90 -4.51 6.81 0.69
N MET A 91 -5.04 6.38 -0.45
CA MET A 91 -6.45 6.08 -0.59
C MET A 91 -6.71 4.69 -1.19
N SER A 92 -7.84 4.06 -0.83
CA SER A 92 -8.33 2.80 -1.40
C SER A 92 -7.26 1.69 -1.40
N ALA A 93 -6.84 1.16 -2.56
CA ALA A 93 -5.75 0.19 -2.67
C ALA A 93 -4.44 0.70 -2.00
N GLY A 94 -4.14 1.99 -2.13
CA GLY A 94 -2.98 2.61 -1.47
C GLY A 94 -3.06 2.58 0.05
N PHE A 95 -4.26 2.71 0.62
CA PHE A 95 -4.48 2.57 2.06
C PHE A 95 -4.13 1.16 2.55
N MET A 96 -4.51 0.13 1.81
CA MET A 96 -4.20 -1.26 2.13
C MET A 96 -2.70 -1.57 2.01
N ILE A 97 -2.04 -1.06 0.96
CA ILE A 97 -0.58 -1.19 0.79
C ILE A 97 0.13 -0.52 1.95
N PHE A 98 -0.26 0.72 2.30
CA PHE A 98 0.32 1.45 3.43
C PHE A 98 0.17 0.69 4.75
N ALA A 99 -1.04 0.21 5.06
CA ALA A 99 -1.33 -0.56 6.27
C ALA A 99 -0.52 -1.86 6.37
N SER A 100 -0.07 -2.39 5.22
CA SER A 100 0.68 -3.64 5.11
C SER A 100 2.18 -3.51 5.39
N GLY A 101 2.70 -2.30 5.61
CA GLY A 101 4.07 -2.08 6.03
C GLY A 101 4.44 -2.86 7.29
N THR A 102 5.72 -3.06 7.52
CA THR A 102 6.23 -3.70 8.73
C THR A 102 5.81 -2.88 9.95
N LYS A 103 5.19 -3.52 10.94
CA LYS A 103 4.74 -2.86 12.17
C LYS A 103 5.92 -2.17 12.87
N GLY A 104 5.73 -0.93 13.29
CA GLY A 104 6.77 -0.04 13.82
C GLY A 104 7.49 0.79 12.74
N TYR A 105 7.14 0.60 11.45
CA TYR A 105 7.77 1.28 10.31
C TYR A 105 6.75 1.90 9.35
N ARG A 106 5.55 2.29 9.82
CA ARG A 106 4.49 2.89 9.00
C ARG A 106 4.32 4.36 9.38
N TRP A 107 4.83 5.25 8.53
CA TRP A 107 4.90 6.69 8.77
C TRP A 107 3.91 7.44 7.88
N ILE A 108 3.09 8.30 8.44
CA ILE A 108 2.09 9.07 7.69
C ILE A 108 2.38 10.57 7.73
N GLY A 109 2.41 11.22 6.59
CA GLY A 109 2.59 12.68 6.51
C GLY A 109 1.39 13.41 7.11
N LYS A 110 1.66 14.47 7.87
CA LYS A 110 0.63 15.28 8.53
C LYS A 110 -0.45 15.82 7.59
N ASN A 111 -0.07 16.13 6.34
CA ASN A 111 -0.94 16.73 5.33
C ASN A 111 -1.47 15.71 4.31
N THR A 112 -1.29 14.42 4.56
CA THR A 112 -1.72 13.36 3.65
C THR A 112 -3.24 13.24 3.63
N GLY A 113 -3.82 13.22 2.44
CA GLY A 113 -5.22 12.85 2.22
C GLY A 113 -5.39 11.34 2.35
N ILE A 114 -6.20 10.91 3.31
CA ILE A 114 -6.33 9.49 3.66
C ILE A 114 -7.78 9.06 3.50
N MET A 115 -8.01 7.97 2.76
CA MET A 115 -9.36 7.47 2.54
C MET A 115 -9.40 5.95 2.41
N ASN A 116 -10.38 5.34 3.06
CA ASN A 116 -10.77 3.95 2.85
C ASN A 116 -12.24 3.86 2.45
N HIS A 117 -12.56 2.96 1.55
CA HIS A 117 -13.93 2.67 1.13
C HIS A 117 -14.10 1.18 0.80
N GLN A 118 -15.35 0.75 0.70
CA GLN A 118 -15.64 -0.58 0.16
C GLN A 118 -15.19 -0.65 -1.31
N HIS A 119 -14.74 -1.84 -1.71
CA HIS A 119 -14.46 -2.14 -3.11
C HIS A 119 -15.74 -1.91 -3.94
N SER A 120 -15.63 -1.06 -4.96
CA SER A 120 -16.70 -0.85 -5.94
C SER A 120 -16.35 -1.58 -7.23
N ASP A 121 -17.27 -2.41 -7.71
CA ASP A 121 -17.15 -3.09 -8.98
C ASP A 121 -18.37 -2.78 -9.85
N ASN A 122 -18.14 -2.40 -11.11
CA ASN A 122 -19.20 -2.19 -12.08
C ASN A 122 -19.59 -3.53 -12.71
N MET A 123 -20.68 -4.11 -12.25
CA MET A 123 -21.20 -5.37 -12.77
C MET A 123 -22.08 -5.13 -14.01
N ASP A 124 -21.53 -5.28 -15.19
CA ASP A 124 -22.28 -5.46 -16.44
C ASP A 124 -21.95 -6.84 -17.01
N ALA A 125 -22.67 -7.86 -16.53
CA ALA A 125 -22.38 -9.25 -16.84
C ALA A 125 -23.66 -10.11 -16.92
N LYS A 126 -23.58 -11.27 -17.60
CA LYS A 126 -24.65 -12.28 -17.60
C LYS A 126 -24.89 -12.84 -16.18
N MET A 127 -26.11 -13.30 -15.90
CA MET A 127 -26.53 -13.70 -14.54
C MET A 127 -25.63 -14.77 -13.90
N HIS A 128 -25.03 -15.67 -14.67
CA HIS A 128 -24.09 -16.66 -14.15
C HIS A 128 -22.77 -16.03 -13.72
N ASP A 129 -22.28 -15.09 -14.52
CA ASP A 129 -21.02 -14.38 -14.29
C ASP A 129 -21.17 -13.44 -13.08
N MET A 130 -22.33 -12.83 -12.89
CA MET A 130 -22.66 -12.01 -11.71
C MET A 130 -22.52 -12.79 -10.41
N LYS A 131 -23.00 -14.06 -10.36
CA LYS A 131 -22.85 -14.89 -9.16
C LYS A 131 -21.40 -15.23 -8.84
N ALA A 132 -20.61 -15.54 -9.87
CA ALA A 132 -19.18 -15.81 -9.70
C ALA A 132 -18.44 -14.55 -9.22
N GLN A 133 -18.73 -13.41 -9.80
CA GLN A 133 -18.15 -12.13 -9.44
C GLN A 133 -18.53 -11.68 -8.02
N MET A 134 -19.79 -11.85 -7.62
CA MET A 134 -20.22 -11.60 -6.23
C MET A 134 -19.46 -12.47 -5.22
N LYS A 135 -19.18 -13.74 -5.57
CA LYS A 135 -18.36 -14.63 -4.72
C LYS A 135 -16.92 -14.12 -4.63
N GLU A 136 -16.33 -13.71 -5.75
CA GLU A 136 -14.95 -13.19 -5.75
C GLU A 136 -14.87 -11.86 -5.02
N ASN A 137 -15.81 -10.94 -5.18
CA ASN A 137 -15.88 -9.69 -4.43
C ASN A 137 -15.90 -9.94 -2.91
N LYS A 138 -16.67 -10.96 -2.47
CA LYS A 138 -16.67 -11.38 -1.07
C LYS A 138 -15.31 -11.95 -0.62
N ASN A 139 -14.61 -12.69 -1.48
CA ASN A 139 -13.27 -13.18 -1.19
C ASN A 139 -12.27 -12.02 -1.06
N CYS A 140 -12.37 -11.03 -1.94
CA CYS A 140 -11.54 -9.82 -1.88
C CYS A 140 -11.79 -9.02 -0.59
N GLU A 141 -13.06 -8.84 -0.21
CA GLU A 141 -13.42 -8.20 1.06
C GLU A 141 -12.82 -8.95 2.27
N MET A 142 -12.88 -10.29 2.27
CA MET A 142 -12.27 -11.08 3.35
C MET A 142 -10.74 -10.92 3.40
N ARG A 143 -10.06 -10.83 2.24
CA ARG A 143 -8.61 -10.56 2.19
C ARG A 143 -8.28 -9.16 2.74
N CYS A 144 -9.02 -8.13 2.34
CA CYS A 144 -8.88 -6.78 2.87
C CYS A 144 -9.11 -6.74 4.40
N MET A 145 -10.14 -7.44 4.88
CA MET A 145 -10.41 -7.58 6.30
C MET A 145 -9.24 -8.23 7.06
N GLN A 146 -8.64 -9.27 6.49
CA GLN A 146 -7.47 -9.93 7.10
C GLN A 146 -6.26 -8.99 7.13
N ILE A 147 -6.00 -8.25 6.06
CA ILE A 147 -4.92 -7.24 6.00
C ILE A 147 -5.09 -6.22 7.14
N LEU A 148 -6.28 -5.66 7.29
CA LEU A 148 -6.57 -4.66 8.33
C LEU A 148 -6.50 -5.24 9.74
N LYS A 149 -6.93 -6.48 9.92
CA LYS A 149 -6.78 -7.21 11.19
C LYS A 149 -5.31 -7.37 11.57
N ASP A 150 -4.47 -7.79 10.62
CA ASP A 150 -3.04 -7.99 10.85
C ASP A 150 -2.32 -6.66 11.13
N ALA A 151 -2.72 -5.59 10.45
CA ALA A 151 -2.17 -4.25 10.63
C ALA A 151 -2.48 -3.66 12.01
N THR A 152 -3.73 -3.80 12.46
CA THR A 152 -4.25 -3.13 13.68
C THR A 152 -4.20 -4.00 14.93
N GLY A 153 -4.23 -5.33 14.76
CA GLY A 153 -4.45 -6.28 15.88
C GLY A 153 -5.90 -6.33 16.37
N MET A 154 -6.84 -5.70 15.68
CA MET A 154 -8.27 -5.71 16.01
C MET A 154 -8.90 -7.06 15.72
N THR A 155 -10.02 -7.35 16.38
CA THR A 155 -10.88 -8.48 16.04
C THR A 155 -11.56 -8.28 14.68
N VAL A 156 -11.99 -9.37 14.05
CA VAL A 156 -12.76 -9.32 12.79
C VAL A 156 -14.00 -8.42 12.93
N GLN A 157 -14.67 -8.47 14.07
CA GLN A 157 -15.87 -7.66 14.31
C GLN A 157 -15.56 -6.15 14.38
N GLU A 158 -14.45 -5.78 15.02
CA GLU A 158 -14.01 -4.38 15.09
C GLU A 158 -13.59 -3.86 13.72
N VAL A 159 -12.78 -4.63 12.96
CA VAL A 159 -12.39 -4.27 11.59
C VAL A 159 -13.61 -4.09 10.71
N ASN A 160 -14.55 -5.05 10.75
CA ASN A 160 -15.78 -4.97 9.98
C ASN A 160 -16.57 -3.70 10.31
N THR A 161 -16.72 -3.37 11.58
CA THR A 161 -17.49 -2.20 12.04
C THR A 161 -16.80 -0.88 11.67
N LYS A 162 -15.46 -0.83 11.79
CA LYS A 162 -14.70 0.42 11.61
C LYS A 162 -14.33 0.73 10.16
N PHE A 163 -14.15 -0.29 9.32
CA PHE A 163 -13.55 -0.11 8.00
C PHE A 163 -14.37 -0.68 6.84
N ILE A 164 -15.23 -1.68 7.08
CA ILE A 164 -15.89 -2.43 6.00
C ILE A 164 -17.38 -2.10 5.89
N LYS A 165 -18.13 -2.09 6.99
CA LYS A 165 -19.60 -1.94 6.97
C LYS A 165 -20.10 -0.56 6.55
N ASN A 166 -19.28 0.47 6.58
CA ASN A 166 -19.70 1.79 6.17
C ASN A 166 -19.75 1.86 4.63
N PRO A 167 -20.92 2.10 4.03
CA PRO A 167 -21.04 2.18 2.58
C PRO A 167 -20.46 3.47 1.98
N SER A 168 -20.13 4.46 2.83
CA SER A 168 -19.58 5.74 2.41
C SER A 168 -18.08 5.77 2.53
N ASP A 169 -17.43 6.59 1.72
CA ASP A 169 -16.00 6.86 1.83
C ASP A 169 -15.67 7.39 3.23
N GLN A 170 -14.66 6.80 3.83
CA GLN A 170 -14.19 7.16 5.17
C GLN A 170 -12.87 7.91 5.06
N TYR A 171 -12.88 9.19 5.40
CA TYR A 171 -11.69 10.03 5.44
C TYR A 171 -11.12 10.09 6.84
N TYR A 172 -9.79 10.08 6.94
CA TYR A 172 -9.07 10.06 8.22
C TYR A 172 -8.03 11.18 8.26
N THR A 173 -7.76 11.65 9.47
CA THR A 173 -6.56 12.45 9.76
C THR A 173 -5.39 11.52 10.06
N ALA A 174 -4.14 12.02 9.93
CA ALA A 174 -2.94 11.27 10.30
C ALA A 174 -3.00 10.74 11.74
N ARG A 175 -3.53 11.56 12.68
CA ARG A 175 -3.68 11.15 14.09
C ARG A 175 -4.65 9.98 14.25
N GLN A 176 -5.78 10.01 13.55
CA GLN A 176 -6.74 8.90 13.60
C GLN A 176 -6.13 7.60 13.07
N LEU A 177 -5.24 7.65 12.06
CA LEU A 177 -4.54 6.46 11.58
C LEU A 177 -3.64 5.85 12.65
N VAL A 178 -2.92 6.69 13.40
CA VAL A 178 -2.09 6.25 14.53
C VAL A 178 -2.96 5.65 15.63
N ASP A 179 -4.03 6.32 16.02
CA ASP A 179 -4.95 5.86 17.06
C ASP A 179 -5.65 4.54 16.68
N LEU A 180 -5.86 4.29 15.39
CA LEU A 180 -6.41 3.03 14.86
C LEU A 180 -5.36 1.93 14.67
N GLY A 181 -4.07 2.22 14.83
CA GLY A 181 -2.97 1.27 14.62
C GLY A 181 -2.70 0.94 13.15
N ILE A 182 -3.19 1.76 12.22
CA ILE A 182 -2.87 1.67 10.78
C ILE A 182 -1.51 2.31 10.48
N ALA A 183 -1.20 3.45 11.10
CA ALA A 183 0.11 4.06 11.11
C ALA A 183 0.78 3.84 12.48
N ASP A 184 2.10 3.91 12.52
CA ASP A 184 2.86 3.81 13.77
C ASP A 184 3.24 5.20 14.31
N ASP A 185 3.48 6.19 13.41
CA ASP A 185 3.72 7.58 13.81
C ASP A 185 3.46 8.55 12.64
N ILE A 186 3.54 9.84 12.93
CA ILE A 186 3.41 10.95 11.98
C ILE A 186 4.81 11.49 11.64
N LEU A 187 5.05 11.77 10.34
CA LEU A 187 6.29 12.38 9.86
C LEU A 187 6.50 13.79 10.44
#